data_78529fc85a0d4ec6470a0378877af922
#
_entry.id   78529fc85a0d4ec6470a0378877af922
#
_cell.length_a   1.000
_cell.length_b   1.000
_cell.length_c   1.000
_cell.angle_alpha   90.00
_cell.angle_beta   90.00
_cell.angle_gamma   90.00
#
_symmetry.space_group_name_H-M   'P 1'
#
loop_
_entity.id
_entity.type
_entity.pdbx_description
1 polymer ?
#
loop_
_entity_poly.entity_id
_entity_poly.type
_entity_poly.pdbx_seq_one_letter_code
_entity_poly.pdbx_strand_id
1 'polypeptide(L)'
;MKKYYLAYGSNLNVHQMKYRCPTARIVGTAVIRDYELLYKGSKTGSYLTIEKKEGGVVPVAVWEVTAADEHSLDAYEGCPNFYYKKNMEVTLDETGIKIDAFVYIMHEERKLGIPTSAYVQTCKFGYALFKFDFKYLDEAYEKSLKGADNDEN
;
A
#
# COMPACT_ATOMS: atom_id res chain seq x y z
N MET A 1 12.51 6.47 19.39
CA MET A 1 12.99 6.57 18.00
C MET A 1 11.82 6.72 17.04
N LYS A 2 11.98 7.62 16.08
CA LYS A 2 10.97 7.82 15.04
C LYS A 2 11.02 6.68 14.04
N LYS A 3 9.84 6.14 13.71
CA LYS A 3 9.70 5.15 12.64
C LYS A 3 8.82 5.74 11.55
N TYR A 4 9.07 5.34 10.32
CA TYR A 4 8.32 5.82 9.16
C TYR A 4 7.69 4.63 8.43
N TYR A 5 6.43 4.82 8.04
CA TYR A 5 5.60 3.81 7.38
C TYR A 5 5.16 4.32 6.02
N LEU A 6 5.28 3.47 5.00
CA LEU A 6 4.88 3.79 3.63
C LEU A 6 3.52 3.18 3.34
N ALA A 7 2.54 4.04 3.09
CA ALA A 7 1.18 3.62 2.77
C ALA A 7 0.93 3.79 1.27
N TYR A 8 0.47 2.71 0.61
CA TYR A 8 0.17 2.73 -0.83
C TYR A 8 -1.27 2.35 -1.15
N GLY A 9 -2.06 1.94 -0.17
CA GLY A 9 -3.42 1.44 -0.36
C GLY A 9 -4.43 2.09 0.56
N SER A 10 -5.21 1.29 1.31
CA SER A 10 -6.29 1.79 2.16
C SER A 10 -5.82 2.77 3.24
N ASN A 11 -4.58 2.68 3.68
CA ASN A 11 -4.02 3.60 4.69
C ASN A 11 -3.63 4.97 4.12
N LEU A 12 -3.85 5.20 2.83
CA LEU A 12 -3.89 6.54 2.26
C LEU A 12 -5.19 7.27 2.61
N ASN A 13 -6.20 6.53 3.05
CA ASN A 13 -7.42 7.13 3.57
C ASN A 13 -7.14 7.63 4.99
N VAL A 14 -7.01 8.95 5.12
CA VAL A 14 -6.58 9.57 6.38
C VAL A 14 -7.58 9.33 7.52
N HIS A 15 -8.86 9.17 7.21
CA HIS A 15 -9.87 8.88 8.22
C HIS A 15 -9.67 7.48 8.81
N GLN A 16 -9.41 6.48 7.95
CA GLN A 16 -9.13 5.13 8.41
C GLN A 16 -7.81 5.05 9.17
N MET A 17 -6.79 5.73 8.65
CA MET A 17 -5.48 5.75 9.31
C MET A 17 -5.56 6.41 10.70
N LYS A 18 -6.30 7.49 10.83
CA LYS A 18 -6.50 8.17 12.12
C LYS A 18 -7.17 7.26 13.14
N TYR A 19 -8.10 6.42 12.69
CA TYR A 19 -8.78 5.45 13.54
C TYR A 19 -7.82 4.34 14.01
N ARG A 20 -7.01 3.80 13.08
CA ARG A 20 -6.06 2.72 13.39
C ARG A 20 -4.87 3.21 14.19
N CYS A 21 -4.37 4.37 13.86
CA CYS A 21 -3.11 4.90 14.38
C CYS A 21 -3.29 6.36 14.78
N PRO A 22 -3.95 6.61 15.95
CA PRO A 22 -4.29 7.98 16.34
C PRO A 22 -3.10 8.91 16.51
N THR A 23 -1.90 8.37 16.76
CA THR A 23 -0.70 9.18 16.98
C THR A 23 0.17 9.31 15.73
N ALA A 24 -0.23 8.70 14.61
CA ALA A 24 0.52 8.80 13.36
C ALA A 24 0.37 10.19 12.75
N ARG A 25 1.44 10.67 12.10
CA ARG A 25 1.46 11.99 11.45
C ARG A 25 1.99 11.88 10.05
N ILE A 26 1.38 12.62 9.12
CA ILE A 26 1.85 12.68 7.73
C ILE A 26 3.15 13.50 7.70
N VAL A 27 4.18 12.90 7.09
CA VAL A 27 5.47 13.58 6.89
C VAL A 27 5.57 14.14 5.47
N GLY A 28 4.99 13.42 4.50
CA GLY A 28 5.03 13.83 3.10
C GLY A 28 4.68 12.68 2.19
N THR A 29 5.12 12.77 0.95
CA THR A 29 4.91 11.74 -0.06
C THR A 29 6.25 11.30 -0.64
N ALA A 30 6.26 10.13 -1.27
CA ALA A 30 7.45 9.57 -1.90
C ALA A 30 7.01 8.60 -3.00
N VAL A 31 7.98 8.03 -3.68
CA VAL A 31 7.75 7.02 -4.71
C VAL A 31 8.63 5.81 -4.41
N ILE A 32 8.04 4.63 -4.45
CA ILE A 32 8.81 3.38 -4.41
C ILE A 32 9.12 3.02 -5.86
N ARG A 33 10.42 2.95 -6.19
CA ARG A 33 10.86 2.65 -7.56
C ARG A 33 11.08 1.17 -7.74
N ASP A 34 10.87 0.70 -8.98
CA ASP A 34 11.03 -0.69 -9.39
C ASP A 34 10.06 -1.64 -8.69
N TYR A 35 8.87 -1.15 -8.44
CA TYR A 35 7.72 -1.90 -7.92
C TYR A 35 6.46 -1.52 -8.69
N GLU A 36 5.49 -2.42 -8.72
CA GLU A 36 4.17 -2.17 -9.27
C GLU A 36 3.09 -2.50 -8.25
N LEU A 37 1.95 -1.86 -8.42
CA LEU A 37 0.78 -2.08 -7.58
C LEU A 37 -0.06 -3.22 -8.16
N LEU A 38 -0.51 -4.14 -7.30
CA LEU A 38 -1.33 -5.29 -7.69
C LEU A 38 -2.45 -5.50 -6.66
N TYR A 39 -3.59 -6.04 -7.11
CA TYR A 39 -4.62 -6.58 -6.21
C TYR A 39 -4.44 -8.09 -6.14
N LYS A 40 -4.18 -8.60 -4.93
CA LYS A 40 -4.00 -10.02 -4.66
C LYS A 40 -4.72 -10.39 -3.38
N GLY A 41 -4.92 -11.67 -3.16
CA GLY A 41 -5.52 -12.08 -1.90
C GLY A 41 -5.84 -13.55 -1.82
N SER A 42 -6.86 -13.81 -1.03
CA SER A 42 -7.36 -15.14 -0.73
C SER A 42 -8.83 -15.23 -1.14
N LYS A 43 -9.46 -16.35 -0.80
CA LYS A 43 -10.90 -16.56 -1.04
C LYS A 43 -11.78 -15.54 -0.33
N THR A 44 -11.28 -14.90 0.73
CA THR A 44 -12.06 -13.96 1.55
C THR A 44 -11.94 -12.51 1.09
N GLY A 45 -11.03 -12.21 0.16
CA GLY A 45 -10.92 -10.85 -0.37
C GLY A 45 -9.58 -10.60 -1.03
N SER A 46 -9.55 -9.57 -1.85
CA SER A 46 -8.34 -9.11 -2.55
C SER A 46 -8.04 -7.69 -2.15
N TYR A 47 -6.75 -7.43 -1.93
CA TYR A 47 -6.26 -6.16 -1.40
C TYR A 47 -5.00 -5.75 -2.16
N LEU A 48 -4.63 -4.48 -2.04
CA LEU A 48 -3.42 -3.97 -2.69
C LEU A 48 -2.16 -4.53 -2.04
N THR A 49 -1.19 -4.82 -2.88
CA THR A 49 0.18 -5.12 -2.52
C THR A 49 1.11 -4.57 -3.59
N ILE A 50 2.40 -4.67 -3.36
CA ILE A 50 3.39 -4.25 -4.35
C ILE A 50 4.35 -5.40 -4.60
N GLU A 51 4.84 -5.50 -5.84
CA GLU A 51 5.84 -6.50 -6.24
C GLU A 51 6.87 -5.86 -7.13
N LYS A 52 8.06 -6.44 -7.18
CA LYS A 52 9.13 -5.92 -8.00
C LYS A 52 8.75 -5.88 -9.48
N LYS A 53 9.02 -4.75 -10.11
CA LYS A 53 8.77 -4.54 -11.54
C LYS A 53 9.76 -3.51 -12.05
N GLU A 54 10.71 -3.93 -12.87
CA GLU A 54 11.70 -3.02 -13.44
C GLU A 54 11.01 -1.84 -14.13
N GLY A 55 11.41 -0.64 -13.76
CA GLY A 55 10.85 0.60 -14.29
C GLY A 55 9.50 1.01 -13.69
N GLY A 56 8.92 0.18 -12.81
CA GLY A 56 7.66 0.52 -12.15
C GLY A 56 7.84 1.56 -11.09
N VAL A 57 6.74 2.22 -10.73
CA VAL A 57 6.71 3.18 -9.61
C VAL A 57 5.39 3.04 -8.86
N VAL A 58 5.45 3.23 -7.55
CA VAL A 58 4.26 3.22 -6.69
C VAL A 58 4.30 4.47 -5.81
N PRO A 59 3.28 5.35 -5.92
CA PRO A 59 3.22 6.52 -5.05
C PRO A 59 2.82 6.12 -3.64
N VAL A 60 3.43 6.74 -2.63
CA VAL A 60 3.14 6.43 -1.23
C VAL A 60 3.05 7.69 -0.40
N ALA A 61 2.23 7.64 0.65
CA ALA A 61 2.29 8.60 1.74
C ALA A 61 3.28 8.09 2.78
N VAL A 62 4.00 9.01 3.40
CA VAL A 62 4.97 8.68 4.45
C VAL A 62 4.39 9.16 5.78
N TRP A 63 4.21 8.22 6.70
CA TRP A 63 3.68 8.49 8.04
C TRP A 63 4.78 8.30 9.07
N GLU A 64 4.89 9.24 10.02
CA GLU A 64 5.67 9.03 11.23
C GLU A 64 4.78 8.29 12.22
N VAL A 65 5.24 7.17 12.74
CA VAL A 65 4.43 6.29 13.60
C VAL A 65 5.15 5.99 14.90
N THR A 66 4.38 5.80 15.97
CA THR A 66 4.89 5.35 17.26
C THR A 66 4.95 3.81 17.28
N ALA A 67 5.56 3.26 18.32
CA ALA A 67 5.57 1.80 18.53
C ALA A 67 4.14 1.26 18.66
N ALA A 68 3.26 1.99 19.33
CA ALA A 68 1.86 1.59 19.47
C ALA A 68 1.14 1.58 18.11
N ASP A 69 1.40 2.58 17.27
CA ASP A 69 0.85 2.65 15.91
C ASP A 69 1.33 1.46 15.08
N GLU A 70 2.63 1.15 15.14
CA GLU A 70 3.20 0.02 14.42
C GLU A 70 2.56 -1.29 14.85
N HIS A 71 2.34 -1.47 16.15
CA HIS A 71 1.66 -2.65 16.68
C HIS A 71 0.23 -2.79 16.11
N SER A 72 -0.51 -1.67 16.03
CA SER A 72 -1.85 -1.65 15.43
C SER A 72 -1.81 -1.98 13.95
N LEU A 73 -0.82 -1.47 13.22
CA LEU A 73 -0.63 -1.78 11.80
C LEU A 73 -0.31 -3.25 11.60
N ASP A 74 0.60 -3.82 12.40
CA ASP A 74 0.95 -5.24 12.32
C ASP A 74 -0.29 -6.12 12.48
N ALA A 75 -1.15 -5.78 13.44
CA ALA A 75 -2.39 -6.52 13.67
C ALA A 75 -3.36 -6.37 12.48
N TYR A 76 -3.52 -5.15 11.99
CA TYR A 76 -4.41 -4.86 10.86
C TYR A 76 -3.98 -5.59 9.59
N GLU A 77 -2.67 -5.62 9.32
CA GLU A 77 -2.12 -6.26 8.11
C GLU A 77 -1.95 -7.77 8.26
N GLY A 78 -2.20 -8.34 9.44
CA GLY A 78 -1.97 -9.77 9.70
C GLY A 78 -0.51 -10.14 9.52
N CYS A 79 0.39 -9.27 9.98
CA CYS A 79 1.83 -9.47 9.89
C CYS A 79 2.29 -10.47 10.96
N PRO A 80 3.12 -11.44 10.63
CA PRO A 80 3.79 -11.68 9.35
C PRO A 80 3.09 -12.67 8.41
N ASN A 81 1.90 -13.15 8.76
CA ASN A 81 1.26 -14.28 8.07
C ASN A 81 0.62 -13.89 6.73
N PHE A 82 -0.10 -12.77 6.68
CA PHE A 82 -0.75 -12.31 5.45
C PHE A 82 0.14 -11.33 4.69
N TYR A 83 0.60 -10.27 5.38
CA TYR A 83 1.63 -9.36 4.88
C TYR A 83 2.90 -9.56 5.70
N TYR A 84 4.04 -9.33 5.09
CA TYR A 84 5.31 -9.24 5.80
C TYR A 84 5.83 -7.80 5.71
N LYS A 85 6.70 -7.45 6.64
CA LYS A 85 7.26 -6.10 6.75
C LYS A 85 8.63 -6.06 6.08
N LYS A 86 8.87 -5.05 5.26
CA LYS A 86 10.16 -4.85 4.61
C LYS A 86 10.62 -3.42 4.83
N ASN A 87 11.90 -3.25 5.15
CA ASN A 87 12.50 -1.93 5.24
C ASN A 87 13.02 -1.50 3.87
N MET A 88 12.84 -0.21 3.55
CA MET A 88 13.38 0.35 2.32
C MET A 88 13.64 1.83 2.49
N GLU A 89 14.57 2.37 1.71
CA GLU A 89 14.87 3.79 1.67
C GLU A 89 14.02 4.46 0.60
N VAL A 90 13.44 5.60 0.93
CA VAL A 90 12.74 6.44 -0.04
C VAL A 90 13.20 7.88 0.12
N THR A 91 12.97 8.69 -0.92
CA THR A 91 13.27 10.11 -0.91
C THR A 91 11.97 10.90 -0.81
N LEU A 92 11.86 11.77 0.19
CA LEU A 92 10.68 12.62 0.33
C LEU A 92 10.60 13.58 -0.85
N ASP A 93 9.42 13.64 -1.49
CA ASP A 93 9.19 14.50 -2.66
C ASP A 93 9.36 15.97 -2.32
N GLU A 94 8.91 16.36 -1.13
CA GLU A 94 8.85 17.77 -0.71
C GLU A 94 10.20 18.36 -0.33
N THR A 95 11.13 17.54 0.14
CA THR A 95 12.41 18.03 0.69
C THR A 95 13.65 17.43 0.03
N GLY A 96 13.51 16.29 -0.65
CA GLY A 96 14.65 15.54 -1.16
C GLY A 96 15.44 14.77 -0.11
N ILE A 97 14.93 14.72 1.13
CA ILE A 97 15.58 14.00 2.22
C ILE A 97 15.31 12.51 2.07
N LYS A 98 16.35 11.69 2.22
CA LYS A 98 16.24 10.23 2.23
C LYS A 98 15.88 9.75 3.63
N ILE A 99 14.94 8.83 3.70
CA ILE A 99 14.53 8.23 4.98
C ILE A 99 14.42 6.72 4.85
N ASP A 100 14.71 6.03 5.94
CA ASP A 100 14.45 4.60 6.06
C ASP A 100 13.03 4.41 6.60
N ALA A 101 12.26 3.54 5.94
CA ALA A 101 10.87 3.32 6.29
C ALA A 101 10.53 1.84 6.15
N PHE A 102 9.40 1.43 6.69
CA PHE A 102 8.90 0.07 6.48
C PHE A 102 7.62 0.10 5.66
N VAL A 103 7.39 -0.99 4.96
CA VAL A 103 6.22 -1.19 4.12
C VAL A 103 5.73 -2.62 4.29
N TYR A 104 4.43 -2.83 4.17
CA TYR A 104 3.85 -4.18 4.22
C TYR A 104 3.68 -4.70 2.81
N ILE A 105 4.12 -5.92 2.59
CA ILE A 105 4.02 -6.60 1.29
C ILE A 105 3.33 -7.93 1.52
N MET A 106 2.27 -8.21 0.73
CA MET A 106 1.59 -9.49 0.78
C MET A 106 2.54 -10.57 0.27
N HIS A 107 2.54 -11.75 0.90
CA HIS A 107 3.36 -12.86 0.44
C HIS A 107 3.07 -13.14 -1.03
N GLU A 108 4.13 -13.21 -1.83
CA GLU A 108 4.05 -13.16 -3.29
C GLU A 108 3.34 -14.36 -3.94
N GLU A 109 3.24 -15.49 -3.23
CA GLU A 109 2.56 -16.67 -3.76
C GLU A 109 1.04 -16.51 -3.87
N ARG A 110 0.46 -15.46 -3.29
CA ARG A 110 -0.97 -15.22 -3.40
C ARG A 110 -1.32 -14.79 -4.82
N LYS A 111 -2.54 -15.14 -5.25
CA LYS A 111 -2.96 -14.92 -6.64
C LYS A 111 -3.62 -13.55 -6.82
N LEU A 112 -3.59 -13.06 -8.06
CA LEU A 112 -4.37 -11.91 -8.46
C LEU A 112 -5.85 -12.18 -8.19
N GLY A 113 -6.55 -11.16 -7.72
CA GLY A 113 -7.97 -11.26 -7.44
C GLY A 113 -8.65 -9.93 -7.68
N ILE A 114 -9.99 -9.97 -7.75
CA ILE A 114 -10.79 -8.78 -7.99
C ILE A 114 -11.24 -8.23 -6.64
N PRO A 115 -10.85 -6.99 -6.29
CA PRO A 115 -11.25 -6.39 -5.01
C PRO A 115 -12.72 -5.99 -5.03
N THR A 116 -13.30 -5.80 -3.84
CA THR A 116 -14.65 -5.25 -3.74
C THR A 116 -14.65 -3.78 -4.17
N SER A 117 -15.78 -3.30 -4.66
CA SER A 117 -15.93 -1.89 -5.04
C SER A 117 -15.72 -0.96 -3.84
N ALA A 118 -16.15 -1.38 -2.65
CA ALA A 118 -15.95 -0.60 -1.44
C ALA A 118 -14.47 -0.40 -1.13
N TYR A 119 -13.66 -1.45 -1.26
CA TYR A 119 -12.21 -1.35 -1.04
C TYR A 119 -11.56 -0.42 -2.05
N VAL A 120 -11.92 -0.57 -3.33
CA VAL A 120 -11.39 0.31 -4.40
C VAL A 120 -11.74 1.77 -4.12
N GLN A 121 -12.97 2.05 -3.70
CA GLN A 121 -13.39 3.42 -3.38
C GLN A 121 -12.60 4.00 -2.18
N THR A 122 -12.34 3.19 -1.17
CA THR A 122 -11.50 3.59 -0.03
C THR A 122 -10.10 4.01 -0.51
N CYS A 123 -9.51 3.23 -1.40
CA CYS A 123 -8.18 3.54 -1.96
C CYS A 123 -8.23 4.79 -2.84
N LYS A 124 -9.26 4.93 -3.68
CA LYS A 124 -9.42 6.11 -4.54
C LYS A 124 -9.56 7.39 -3.71
N PHE A 125 -10.29 7.33 -2.61
CA PHE A 125 -10.42 8.47 -1.71
C PHE A 125 -9.05 8.91 -1.19
N GLY A 126 -8.23 7.94 -0.76
CA GLY A 126 -6.88 8.23 -0.30
C GLY A 126 -5.99 8.80 -1.40
N TYR A 127 -6.06 8.23 -2.61
CA TYR A 127 -5.31 8.74 -3.76
C TYR A 127 -5.70 10.18 -4.08
N ALA A 128 -6.99 10.50 -4.02
CA ALA A 128 -7.47 11.86 -4.27
C ALA A 128 -6.93 12.84 -3.22
N LEU A 129 -6.91 12.45 -1.95
CA LEU A 129 -6.40 13.30 -0.87
C LEU A 129 -4.93 13.67 -1.09
N PHE A 130 -4.11 12.73 -1.56
CA PHE A 130 -2.69 12.96 -1.80
C PHE A 130 -2.41 13.42 -3.23
N LYS A 131 -3.43 13.58 -4.06
CA LYS A 131 -3.32 14.00 -5.47
C LYS A 131 -2.50 13.03 -6.31
N PHE A 132 -2.59 11.74 -6.00
CA PHE A 132 -1.96 10.68 -6.78
C PHE A 132 -2.82 10.34 -8.00
N ASP A 133 -2.17 9.99 -9.10
CA ASP A 133 -2.85 9.59 -10.33
C ASP A 133 -3.57 8.25 -10.12
N PHE A 134 -4.84 8.19 -10.51
CA PHE A 134 -5.64 6.96 -10.39
C PHE A 134 -5.19 5.86 -11.35
N LYS A 135 -4.34 6.19 -12.34
CA LYS A 135 -3.86 5.20 -13.32
C LYS A 135 -3.23 3.98 -12.65
N TYR A 136 -2.56 4.17 -11.51
CA TYR A 136 -1.92 3.06 -10.78
C TYR A 136 -2.96 2.06 -10.28
N LEU A 137 -4.07 2.55 -9.74
CA LEU A 137 -5.18 1.70 -9.30
C LEU A 137 -5.88 1.04 -10.48
N ASP A 138 -6.11 1.80 -11.55
CA ASP A 138 -6.79 1.31 -12.76
C ASP A 138 -5.97 0.21 -13.44
N GLU A 139 -4.66 0.40 -13.58
CA GLU A 139 -3.76 -0.59 -14.17
C GLU A 139 -3.73 -1.88 -13.33
N ALA A 140 -3.68 -1.75 -12.00
CA ALA A 140 -3.74 -2.90 -11.10
C ALA A 140 -5.05 -3.67 -11.25
N TYR A 141 -6.16 -2.95 -11.37
CA TYR A 141 -7.48 -3.56 -11.56
C TYR A 141 -7.57 -4.30 -12.89
N GLU A 142 -7.06 -3.72 -13.98
CA GLU A 142 -7.02 -4.35 -15.29
C GLU A 142 -6.23 -5.66 -15.27
N LYS A 143 -5.10 -5.69 -14.57
CA LYS A 143 -4.30 -6.91 -14.42
C LYS A 143 -5.08 -8.01 -13.71
N SER A 144 -5.87 -7.65 -12.70
CA SER A 144 -6.73 -8.61 -12.00
C SER A 144 -7.82 -9.16 -12.92
N LEU A 145 -8.44 -8.31 -13.74
CA LEU A 145 -9.44 -8.75 -14.70
C LEU A 145 -8.85 -9.73 -15.73
N LYS A 146 -7.67 -9.43 -16.27
CA LYS A 146 -6.98 -10.32 -17.21
C LYS A 146 -6.58 -11.64 -16.56
N GLY A 147 -6.12 -11.60 -15.31
CA GLY A 147 -5.77 -12.80 -14.55
C GLY A 147 -6.97 -13.69 -14.30
N ALA A 148 -8.13 -13.11 -13.98
CA ALA A 148 -9.38 -13.85 -13.79
C ALA A 148 -9.82 -14.53 -15.08
N ASP A 149 -9.75 -13.84 -16.22
CA ASP A 149 -10.09 -14.40 -17.53
C ASP A 149 -9.18 -15.59 -17.87
N ASN A 150 -7.88 -15.48 -17.55
CA ASN A 150 -6.94 -16.57 -17.81
C ASN A 150 -7.19 -17.78 -16.92
N ASP A 151 -7.65 -17.57 -15.69
CA ASP A 151 -7.94 -18.65 -14.75
C ASP A 151 -9.21 -19.41 -15.11
N GLU A 152 -10.11 -18.82 -15.89
CA GLU A 152 -11.35 -19.49 -16.37
C GLU A 152 -11.10 -20.38 -17.59
N ASN A 153 -9.96 -20.28 -18.20
CA ASN A 153 -9.55 -21.07 -19.36
C ASN A 153 -8.64 -22.22 -18.94
#